data_89645120af785c080a00ff2f5b171cc2
#
_entry.id   89645120af785c080a00ff2f5b171cc2
#
_cell.length_a   1.000
_cell.length_b   1.000
_cell.length_c   1.000
_cell.angle_alpha   90.00
_cell.angle_beta   90.00
_cell.angle_gamma   90.00
#
_symmetry.space_group_name_H-M   'P 1'
#
loop_
_entity.id
_entity.type
_entity.pdbx_description
1 polymer ?
#
loop_
_entity_poly.entity_id
_entity_poly.type
_entity_poly.pdbx_seq_one_letter_code
_entity_poly.pdbx_strand_id
1 'polypeptide(L)' 'MANIEAHITGTVWKIEVSPGDDVGEGDTVVILESMKMEMPVEAEDAGTVKEILVEEGQSVSEGDTLVVLD' A
#
# COMPACT_ATOMS: atom_id res chain seq x y z
N MET A 1 5.11 -6.95 -13.50
CA MET A 1 4.37 -5.81 -12.95
C MET A 1 3.29 -6.32 -12.01
N ALA A 2 3.22 -5.81 -10.80
CA ALA A 2 2.25 -6.23 -9.81
C ALA A 2 1.61 -5.01 -9.16
N ASN A 3 0.36 -5.13 -8.79
CA ASN A 3 -0.36 -4.07 -8.09
C ASN A 3 -0.59 -4.50 -6.65
N ILE A 4 -0.37 -3.59 -5.71
CA ILE A 4 -0.68 -3.82 -4.31
C ILE A 4 -1.98 -3.09 -4.02
N GLU A 5 -3.00 -3.84 -3.61
CA GLU A 5 -4.36 -3.34 -3.44
C GLU A 5 -4.73 -3.29 -1.96
N ALA A 6 -5.65 -2.39 -1.63
CA ALA A 6 -6.20 -2.34 -0.28
C ALA A 6 -7.00 -3.62 -0.02
N HIS A 7 -6.76 -4.25 1.12
CA HIS A 7 -7.51 -5.45 1.50
C HIS A 7 -8.68 -5.12 2.42
N ILE A 8 -8.85 -3.85 2.78
CA ILE A 8 -9.97 -3.35 3.58
C ILE A 8 -10.33 -1.95 3.10
N THR A 9 -11.52 -1.51 3.46
CA THR A 9 -11.94 -0.12 3.29
C THR A 9 -11.46 0.67 4.50
N GLY A 10 -10.79 1.79 4.26
CA GLY A 10 -10.26 2.60 5.36
C GLY A 10 -9.58 3.85 4.84
N THR A 11 -8.72 4.43 5.67
CA THR A 11 -7.98 5.65 5.34
C THR A 11 -6.50 5.33 5.30
N VAL A 12 -5.79 5.89 4.33
CA VAL A 12 -4.33 5.77 4.26
C VAL A 12 -3.74 6.54 5.44
N TRP A 13 -3.19 5.81 6.40
CA TRP A 13 -2.59 6.43 7.59
C TRP A 13 -1.13 6.79 7.35
N LYS A 14 -0.40 5.89 6.68
CA LYS A 14 1.01 6.13 6.43
C LYS A 14 1.44 5.37 5.18
N ILE A 15 2.32 5.99 4.39
CA ILE A 15 2.95 5.36 3.24
C ILE A 15 4.40 5.11 3.60
N GLU A 16 4.81 3.84 3.59
CA GLU A 16 6.12 3.41 4.09
C GLU A 16 7.18 3.33 3.01
N VAL A 17 6.79 3.51 1.74
CA VAL A 17 7.72 3.37 0.61
C VAL A 17 7.65 4.60 -0.29
N SER A 18 8.65 4.73 -1.16
CA SER A 18 8.72 5.79 -2.15
C SER A 18 8.99 5.17 -3.53
N PRO A 19 8.65 5.87 -4.62
CA PRO A 19 8.99 5.37 -5.96
C PRO A 19 10.49 5.12 -6.06
N GLY A 20 10.85 3.98 -6.63
CA GLY A 20 12.24 3.54 -6.76
C GLY A 20 12.71 2.62 -5.65
N ASP A 21 11.96 2.49 -4.56
CA ASP A 21 12.34 1.59 -3.47
C ASP A 21 12.17 0.14 -3.89
N ASP A 22 13.08 -0.72 -3.44
CA ASP A 22 12.93 -2.16 -3.59
C ASP A 22 12.15 -2.70 -2.41
N VAL A 23 11.17 -3.56 -2.69
CA VAL A 23 10.39 -4.22 -1.65
C VAL A 23 10.48 -5.73 -1.84
N GLY A 24 10.42 -6.44 -0.72
CA GLY A 24 10.37 -7.89 -0.73
C GLY A 24 9.00 -8.38 -0.30
N GLU A 25 8.74 -9.65 -0.54
CA GLU A 25 7.52 -10.28 -0.07
C GLU A 25 7.39 -10.10 1.44
N GLY A 26 6.23 -9.64 1.90
CA GLY A 26 5.98 -9.40 3.31
C GLY A 26 6.36 -8.02 3.81
N ASP A 27 7.00 -7.19 2.99
CA ASP A 27 7.34 -5.83 3.40
C ASP A 27 6.07 -4.97 3.44
N THR A 28 5.94 -4.16 4.49
CA THR A 28 4.82 -3.24 4.62
C THR A 28 5.04 -2.05 3.72
N VAL A 29 4.07 -1.77 2.84
CA VAL A 29 4.17 -0.65 1.91
C VAL A 29 3.27 0.52 2.30
N VAL A 30 2.10 0.23 2.86
CA VAL A 30 1.12 1.24 3.28
C VAL A 30 0.47 0.73 4.56
N ILE A 31 0.12 1.65 5.46
CA ILE A 31 -0.66 1.31 6.64
C ILE A 31 -2.01 1.98 6.50
N LEU A 32 -3.07 1.20 6.59
CA LEU A 32 -4.45 1.68 6.54
C LEU A 32 -5.02 1.74 7.94
N GLU A 33 -5.86 2.73 8.19
CA GLU A 33 -6.59 2.84 9.45
C GLU A 33 -8.06 2.55 9.19
N SER A 34 -8.65 1.68 10.01
CA SER A 34 -10.06 1.37 9.95
C SER A 34 -10.53 1.06 11.36
N MET A 35 -11.61 1.69 11.79
CA MET A 35 -12.21 1.47 13.12
C MET A 35 -11.19 1.63 14.25
N LYS A 36 -10.35 2.67 14.13
CA LYS A 36 -9.29 2.99 15.11
C LYS A 36 -8.21 1.93 15.22
N MET A 37 -8.10 1.06 14.22
CA MET A 37 -7.07 0.04 14.15
C MET A 37 -6.20 0.31 12.93
N GLU A 38 -4.89 0.13 13.13
CA GLU A 38 -3.92 0.28 12.04
C GLU A 38 -3.64 -1.10 11.45
N MET A 39 -3.75 -1.21 10.14
CA MET A 39 -3.53 -2.48 9.45
C MET A 39 -2.49 -2.31 8.36
N PRO A 40 -1.39 -3.07 8.41
CA PRO A 40 -0.38 -2.99 7.36
C PRO A 40 -0.85 -3.68 6.10
N VAL A 41 -0.54 -3.07 4.96
CA VAL A 41 -0.70 -3.70 3.65
C VAL A 41 0.69 -4.10 3.20
N GLU A 42 0.88 -5.40 3.00
CA GLU A 42 2.19 -5.97 2.67
C GLU A 42 2.26 -6.34 1.21
N ALA A 43 3.47 -6.27 0.66
CA ALA A 43 3.71 -6.73 -0.70
C ALA A 43 3.60 -8.25 -0.74
N GLU A 44 2.87 -8.78 -1.71
CA GLU A 44 2.79 -10.23 -1.90
C GLU A 44 3.95 -10.74 -2.74
N ASP A 45 4.53 -9.89 -3.56
CA ASP A 45 5.66 -10.21 -4.42
C ASP A 45 6.75 -9.19 -4.25
N ALA A 46 7.99 -9.61 -4.47
CA ALA A 46 9.13 -8.70 -4.51
C ALA A 46 9.08 -7.86 -5.78
N GLY A 47 9.58 -6.65 -5.71
CA GLY A 47 9.65 -5.78 -6.88
C GLY A 47 10.16 -4.40 -6.51
N THR A 48 10.15 -3.52 -7.50
CA THR A 48 10.54 -2.13 -7.31
C THR A 48 9.28 -1.26 -7.39
N VAL A 49 9.15 -0.32 -6.47
CA VAL A 49 7.99 0.59 -6.47
C VAL A 49 8.08 1.48 -7.69
N LYS A 50 7.09 1.37 -8.56
CA LYS A 50 7.02 2.17 -9.78
C LYS A 50 6.22 3.45 -9.53
N GLU A 51 5.08 3.32 -8.87
CA GLU A 51 4.17 4.44 -8.68
C GLU A 51 3.33 4.21 -7.42
N ILE A 52 3.08 5.29 -6.69
CA ILE A 52 2.19 5.29 -5.54
C ILE A 52 0.95 6.08 -5.94
N LEU A 53 -0.21 5.46 -5.88
CA LEU A 53 -1.47 6.01 -6.41
C LEU A 53 -2.32 6.68 -5.35
N VAL A 54 -1.87 6.71 -4.10
CA VAL A 54 -2.64 7.28 -2.99
C VAL A 54 -1.78 8.23 -2.18
N GLU A 55 -2.43 9.02 -1.34
CA GLU A 55 -1.78 9.97 -0.44
C GLU A 55 -2.23 9.70 0.99
N GLU A 56 -1.38 10.09 1.94
CA GLU A 56 -1.75 9.99 3.36
C GLU A 56 -2.98 10.83 3.63
N GLY A 57 -3.93 10.26 4.36
CA GLY A 57 -5.20 10.90 4.65
C GLY A 57 -6.31 10.60 3.66
N GLN A 58 -5.99 9.92 2.57
CA GLN A 58 -6.97 9.58 1.54
C GLN A 58 -7.81 8.38 1.95
N SER A 59 -9.11 8.42 1.67
CA SER A 59 -10.00 7.27 1.88
C SER A 59 -9.86 6.31 0.71
N VAL A 60 -9.81 5.02 1.00
CA VAL A 60 -9.71 3.98 -0.02
C VAL A 60 -10.73 2.88 0.27
N SER A 61 -11.10 2.16 -0.77
CA SER A 61 -12.01 1.02 -0.66
C SER A 61 -11.25 -0.26 -0.94
N GLU A 62 -11.75 -1.37 -0.43
CA GLU A 62 -11.17 -2.69 -0.71
C GLU A 62 -11.07 -2.86 -2.23
N GLY A 63 -9.91 -3.30 -2.69
CA GLY A 63 -9.63 -3.50 -4.11
C GLY A 63 -8.99 -2.30 -4.80
N ASP A 64 -8.95 -1.13 -4.16
CA ASP A 64 -8.28 0.02 -4.76
C ASP A 64 -6.79 -0.24 -4.84
N THR A 65 -6.18 0.10 -5.97
CA THR A 65 -4.74 -0.05 -6.14
C THR A 65 -4.02 1.07 -5.37
N LEU A 66 -3.12 0.69 -4.49
CA LEU A 66 -2.35 1.63 -3.67
C LEU A 66 -0.99 1.90 -4.27
N VAL A 67 -0.30 0.85 -4.68
CA VAL A 67 1.08 0.92 -5.16
C VAL A 67 1.22 -0.01 -6.36
N VAL A 68 1.97 0.45 -7.36
CA VAL A 68 2.29 -0.37 -8.54
C VAL A 68 3.75 -0.76 -8.47
N LEU A 69 4.03 -2.04 -8.60
CA LEU A 69 5.39 -2.56 -8.65
C LEU A 69 5.77 -2.89 -10.08
N ASP A 70 7.02 -2.70 -10.36
CA ASP A 70 7.62 -3.03 -11.65
C ASP A 70 8.11 -4.46 -11.65
#